data_2063df590eeb2dd38151a1c19e715aa8
#
_entry.id   2063df590eeb2dd38151a1c19e715aa8
#
_cell.length_a   1.000
_cell.length_b   1.000
_cell.length_c   1.000
_cell.angle_alpha   90.00
_cell.angle_beta   90.00
_cell.angle_gamma   90.00
#
_symmetry.space_group_name_H-M   'P 1'
#
loop_
_entity.id
_entity.type
_entity.pdbx_description
1 polymer ?
#
loop_
_entity_poly.entity_id
_entity_poly.type
_entity_poly.pdbx_seq_one_letter_code
_entity_poly.pdbx_strand_id
1 'polypeptide(L)'
;MSSGFKLLVFDLDGTLIDSRLDLVHSVNAVLISLGREMLPVEVVLTFVGDGAQDLLKRSMRAAGMPVEDADAAFSSAFEFFIQHYLIHCLDFTLPYPGVIAVLEQFSHLPKAILTNKPLPHALKILDGLAMKDYFVRVLGGDGPHAKKPDPEGLIQIMSALK
;
A
#
# COMPACT_ATOMS: atom_id res chain seq x y z
N MET A 1 26.74 -19.31 12.30
CA MET A 1 26.67 -19.59 10.85
C MET A 1 26.21 -18.30 10.18
N SER A 2 27.03 -17.72 9.31
CA SER A 2 26.64 -16.53 8.56
C SER A 2 25.44 -16.92 7.70
N SER A 3 24.28 -16.30 7.93
CA SER A 3 23.13 -16.44 7.04
C SER A 3 23.60 -15.98 5.66
N GLY A 4 23.40 -16.78 4.62
CA GLY A 4 23.78 -16.42 3.26
C GLY A 4 22.99 -15.22 2.70
N PHE A 5 22.04 -14.67 3.47
CA PHE A 5 21.26 -13.50 3.12
C PHE A 5 22.02 -12.22 3.47
N LYS A 6 21.97 -11.25 2.53
CA LYS A 6 22.62 -9.94 2.68
C LYS A 6 21.61 -8.79 2.77
N LEU A 7 20.36 -9.02 2.44
CA LEU A 7 19.29 -8.05 2.40
C LEU A 7 17.95 -8.76 2.55
N LEU A 8 17.01 -8.15 3.26
CA LEU A 8 15.61 -8.57 3.31
C LEU A 8 14.76 -7.49 2.63
N VAL A 9 13.91 -7.90 1.70
CA VAL A 9 12.95 -7.00 1.03
C VAL A 9 11.54 -7.48 1.35
N PHE A 10 10.71 -6.58 1.87
CA PHE A 10 9.35 -6.86 2.28
C PHE A 10 8.35 -6.11 1.39
N ASP A 11 7.20 -6.69 1.19
CA ASP A 11 6.00 -5.93 0.85
C ASP A 11 5.43 -5.28 2.11
N LEU A 12 4.51 -4.34 1.95
CA LEU A 12 3.90 -3.61 3.06
C LEU A 12 2.49 -4.13 3.39
N ASP A 13 1.52 -3.86 2.52
CA ASP A 13 0.12 -4.20 2.75
C ASP A 13 -0.12 -5.71 2.67
N GLY A 14 -0.70 -6.31 3.70
CA GLY A 14 -0.94 -7.75 3.77
C GLY A 14 0.29 -8.59 4.13
N THR A 15 1.46 -7.96 4.34
CA THR A 15 2.70 -8.61 4.74
C THR A 15 3.20 -8.08 6.09
N LEU A 16 3.50 -6.81 6.18
CA LEU A 16 3.95 -6.16 7.42
C LEU A 16 2.80 -5.56 8.21
N ILE A 17 1.78 -5.06 7.52
CA ILE A 17 0.64 -4.36 8.13
C ILE A 17 -0.70 -4.89 7.61
N ASP A 18 -1.71 -4.79 8.47
CA ASP A 18 -3.11 -4.94 8.10
C ASP A 18 -3.74 -3.56 7.92
N SER A 19 -3.80 -3.09 6.68
CA SER A 19 -4.38 -1.80 6.29
C SER A 19 -5.79 -1.93 5.67
N ARG A 20 -6.38 -3.12 5.71
CA ARG A 20 -7.59 -3.46 4.98
C ARG A 20 -8.77 -2.56 5.31
N LEU A 21 -9.03 -2.30 6.59
CA LEU A 21 -10.18 -1.50 7.01
C LEU A 21 -10.06 -0.04 6.58
N ASP A 22 -8.87 0.55 6.67
CA ASP A 22 -8.66 1.95 6.25
C ASP A 22 -8.81 2.12 4.74
N LEU A 23 -8.40 1.12 3.95
CA LEU A 23 -8.64 1.08 2.50
C LEU A 23 -10.14 0.99 2.18
N VAL A 24 -10.87 0.09 2.86
CA VAL A 24 -12.32 -0.07 2.68
C VAL A 24 -13.06 1.21 3.03
N HIS A 25 -12.73 1.83 4.16
CA HIS A 25 -13.36 3.09 4.59
C HIS A 25 -13.11 4.20 3.57
N SER A 26 -11.89 4.30 3.03
CA SER A 26 -11.56 5.32 2.04
C SER A 26 -12.25 5.09 0.69
N VAL A 27 -12.38 3.83 0.25
CA VAL A 27 -13.20 3.49 -0.93
C VAL A 27 -14.65 3.89 -0.70
N ASN A 28 -15.24 3.51 0.43
CA ASN A 28 -16.63 3.80 0.74
C ASN A 28 -16.90 5.31 0.91
N ALA A 29 -15.94 6.08 1.43
CA ALA A 29 -16.05 7.53 1.47
C ALA A 29 -16.14 8.14 0.06
N VAL A 30 -15.39 7.63 -0.91
CA VAL A 30 -15.52 8.03 -2.33
C VAL A 30 -16.91 7.69 -2.85
N LEU A 31 -17.38 6.45 -2.66
CA LEU A 31 -18.68 6.01 -3.18
C LEU A 31 -19.81 6.87 -2.62
N ILE A 32 -19.79 7.17 -1.31
CA ILE A 32 -20.77 8.08 -0.68
C ILE A 32 -20.70 9.47 -1.31
N SER A 33 -19.51 10.03 -1.52
CA SER A 33 -19.34 11.36 -2.13
C SER A 33 -19.89 11.44 -3.55
N LEU A 34 -19.97 10.30 -4.23
CA LEU A 34 -20.55 10.14 -5.58
C LEU A 34 -22.03 9.73 -5.56
N GLY A 35 -22.70 9.74 -4.38
CA GLY A 35 -24.10 9.36 -4.23
C GLY A 35 -24.36 7.87 -4.45
N ARG A 36 -23.37 7.02 -4.20
CA ARG A 36 -23.49 5.55 -4.33
C ARG A 36 -23.56 4.89 -2.96
N GLU A 37 -24.12 3.68 -2.93
CA GLU A 37 -24.13 2.85 -1.75
C GLU A 37 -22.72 2.34 -1.43
N MET A 38 -22.46 2.10 -0.14
CA MET A 38 -21.21 1.47 0.30
C MET A 38 -21.13 0.02 -0.18
N LEU A 39 -19.94 -0.42 -0.51
CA LEU A 39 -19.67 -1.82 -0.78
C LEU A 39 -19.35 -2.57 0.54
N PRO A 40 -19.78 -3.84 0.66
CA PRO A 40 -19.36 -4.70 1.75
C PRO A 40 -17.83 -4.82 1.82
N VAL A 41 -17.32 -4.97 3.05
CA VAL A 41 -15.87 -5.11 3.31
C VAL A 41 -15.26 -6.22 2.45
N GLU A 42 -15.92 -7.37 2.42
CA GLU A 42 -15.46 -8.57 1.71
C GLU A 42 -15.32 -8.34 0.20
N VAL A 43 -16.19 -7.51 -0.38
CA VAL A 43 -16.16 -7.16 -1.81
C VAL A 43 -14.94 -6.29 -2.09
N VAL A 44 -14.74 -5.21 -1.32
CA VAL A 44 -13.61 -4.30 -1.53
C VAL A 44 -12.28 -5.01 -1.34
N LEU A 45 -12.19 -5.93 -0.38
CA LEU A 45 -10.96 -6.70 -0.12
C LEU A 45 -10.53 -7.57 -1.29
N THR A 46 -11.44 -8.03 -2.15
CA THR A 46 -11.07 -8.79 -3.36
C THR A 46 -10.31 -7.94 -4.40
N PHE A 47 -10.33 -6.63 -4.26
CA PHE A 47 -9.69 -5.70 -5.20
C PHE A 47 -8.34 -5.16 -4.69
N VAL A 48 -7.95 -5.51 -3.46
CA VAL A 48 -6.69 -5.07 -2.86
C VAL A 48 -5.52 -5.89 -3.40
N GLY A 49 -4.41 -5.22 -3.76
CA GLY A 49 -3.15 -5.87 -4.18
C GLY A 49 -2.49 -5.21 -5.40
N ASP A 50 -3.28 -4.80 -6.39
CA ASP A 50 -2.76 -4.26 -7.66
C ASP A 50 -2.52 -2.73 -7.62
N GLY A 51 -2.68 -2.12 -6.45
CA GLY A 51 -2.47 -0.70 -6.20
C GLY A 51 -3.76 0.12 -6.14
N ALA A 52 -3.61 1.36 -5.70
CA ALA A 52 -4.72 2.24 -5.33
C ALA A 52 -5.68 2.56 -6.50
N GLN A 53 -5.15 2.73 -7.72
CA GLN A 53 -5.99 3.02 -8.90
C GLN A 53 -6.89 1.84 -9.25
N ASP A 54 -6.33 0.62 -9.30
CA ASP A 54 -7.10 -0.58 -9.64
C ASP A 54 -8.12 -0.92 -8.55
N LEU A 55 -7.76 -0.74 -7.28
CA LEU A 55 -8.69 -0.86 -6.17
C LEU A 55 -9.90 0.05 -6.36
N LEU A 56 -9.70 1.34 -6.61
CA LEU A 56 -10.80 2.29 -6.77
C LEU A 56 -11.62 2.02 -8.04
N LYS A 57 -11.00 1.74 -9.18
CA LYS A 57 -11.70 1.40 -10.43
C LYS A 57 -12.62 0.20 -10.27
N ARG A 58 -12.08 -0.89 -9.69
CA ARG A 58 -12.86 -2.12 -9.46
C ARG A 58 -14.03 -1.85 -8.50
N SER A 59 -13.80 -1.06 -7.44
CA SER A 59 -14.85 -0.69 -6.49
C SER A 59 -15.94 0.18 -7.14
N MET A 60 -15.58 1.17 -7.94
CA MET A 60 -16.56 2.00 -8.66
C MET A 60 -17.37 1.17 -9.65
N ARG A 61 -16.73 0.25 -10.39
CA ARG A 61 -17.46 -0.67 -11.29
C ARG A 61 -18.41 -1.59 -10.52
N ALA A 62 -18.00 -2.12 -9.38
CA ALA A 62 -18.85 -2.94 -8.52
C ALA A 62 -20.05 -2.16 -7.95
N ALA A 63 -19.91 -0.84 -7.75
CA ALA A 63 -21.00 0.08 -7.36
C ALA A 63 -21.85 0.56 -8.56
N GLY A 64 -21.74 -0.08 -9.73
CA GLY A 64 -22.54 0.23 -10.92
C GLY A 64 -22.12 1.50 -11.67
N MET A 65 -20.88 1.94 -11.53
CA MET A 65 -20.34 3.08 -12.25
C MET A 65 -19.45 2.60 -13.39
N PRO A 66 -19.74 2.91 -14.67
CA PRO A 66 -18.79 2.69 -15.75
C PRO A 66 -17.60 3.65 -15.55
N VAL A 67 -16.39 3.13 -15.55
CA VAL A 67 -15.17 3.91 -15.35
C VAL A 67 -14.17 3.55 -16.44
N GLU A 68 -13.78 4.55 -17.22
CA GLU A 68 -12.71 4.51 -18.22
C GLU A 68 -11.45 5.18 -17.68
N ASP A 69 -10.27 4.79 -18.20
CA ASP A 69 -8.98 5.30 -17.69
C ASP A 69 -8.77 6.81 -17.92
N ALA A 70 -9.41 7.38 -18.93
CA ALA A 70 -9.32 8.80 -19.28
C ALA A 70 -10.49 9.64 -18.72
N ASP A 71 -11.29 9.09 -17.80
CA ASP A 71 -12.47 9.77 -17.28
C ASP A 71 -12.06 10.85 -16.25
N ALA A 72 -12.47 12.10 -16.48
CA ALA A 72 -12.26 13.20 -15.53
C ALA A 72 -12.94 12.94 -14.18
N ALA A 73 -14.09 12.24 -14.20
CA ALA A 73 -14.79 11.86 -12.98
C ALA A 73 -13.96 10.85 -12.16
N PHE A 74 -13.29 9.91 -12.82
CA PHE A 74 -12.36 9.00 -12.13
C PHE A 74 -11.17 9.75 -11.53
N SER A 75 -10.59 10.69 -12.27
CA SER A 75 -9.44 11.47 -11.78
C SER A 75 -9.78 12.22 -10.48
N SER A 76 -10.94 12.88 -10.43
CA SER A 76 -11.42 13.58 -9.24
C SER A 76 -11.72 12.62 -8.08
N ALA A 77 -12.34 11.48 -8.37
CA ALA A 77 -12.62 10.44 -7.37
C ALA A 77 -11.31 9.84 -6.79
N PHE A 78 -10.32 9.63 -7.66
CA PHE A 78 -9.01 9.11 -7.25
C PHE A 78 -8.24 10.12 -6.38
N GLU A 79 -8.27 11.40 -6.74
CA GLU A 79 -7.67 12.45 -5.91
C GLU A 79 -8.33 12.49 -4.52
N PHE A 80 -9.67 12.45 -4.45
CA PHE A 80 -10.38 12.37 -3.18
C PHE A 80 -9.95 11.13 -2.38
N PHE A 81 -9.88 9.94 -3.03
CA PHE A 81 -9.44 8.71 -2.39
C PHE A 81 -8.05 8.85 -1.77
N ILE A 82 -7.08 9.36 -2.53
CA ILE A 82 -5.68 9.52 -2.08
C ILE A 82 -5.61 10.46 -0.88
N GLN A 83 -6.32 11.59 -0.92
CA GLN A 83 -6.35 12.55 0.19
C GLN A 83 -7.04 11.98 1.43
N HIS A 84 -8.21 11.35 1.26
CA HIS A 84 -8.93 10.72 2.36
C HIS A 84 -8.09 9.62 3.02
N TYR A 85 -7.52 8.72 2.20
CA TYR A 85 -6.70 7.65 2.72
C TYR A 85 -5.42 8.18 3.39
N LEU A 86 -4.81 9.24 2.87
CA LEU A 86 -3.65 9.85 3.53
C LEU A 86 -4.00 10.36 4.95
N ILE A 87 -5.21 10.87 5.17
CA ILE A 87 -5.65 11.33 6.49
C ILE A 87 -5.91 10.13 7.41
N HIS A 88 -6.62 9.11 6.91
CA HIS A 88 -7.22 8.01 7.67
C HIS A 88 -6.44 6.68 7.63
N CYS A 89 -5.23 6.66 7.08
CA CYS A 89 -4.46 5.42 6.88
C CYS A 89 -3.90 4.79 8.17
N LEU A 90 -4.21 5.35 9.32
CA LEU A 90 -3.78 4.88 10.64
C LEU A 90 -4.95 4.74 11.63
N ASP A 91 -6.20 4.83 11.16
CA ASP A 91 -7.35 4.71 12.05
C ASP A 91 -7.49 3.27 12.57
N PHE A 92 -7.20 2.28 11.72
CA PHE A 92 -7.28 0.84 12.04
C PHE A 92 -6.04 0.05 11.62
N THR A 93 -5.11 0.66 10.89
CA THR A 93 -3.90 -0.01 10.40
C THR A 93 -2.97 -0.35 11.56
N LEU A 94 -2.60 -1.64 11.65
CA LEU A 94 -1.68 -2.16 12.67
C LEU A 94 -0.67 -3.12 12.01
N PRO A 95 0.52 -3.29 12.61
CA PRO A 95 1.42 -4.37 12.22
C PRO A 95 0.79 -5.74 12.49
N TYR A 96 1.03 -6.71 11.61
CA TYR A 96 0.65 -8.09 11.94
C TYR A 96 1.38 -8.60 13.18
N PRO A 97 0.75 -9.50 13.97
CA PRO A 97 1.42 -10.13 15.11
C PRO A 97 2.76 -10.77 14.71
N GLY A 98 3.82 -10.50 15.47
CA GLY A 98 5.14 -11.04 15.25
C GLY A 98 6.03 -10.24 14.29
N VAL A 99 5.51 -9.28 13.54
CA VAL A 99 6.31 -8.47 12.59
C VAL A 99 7.46 -7.76 13.29
N ILE A 100 7.20 -7.05 14.38
CA ILE A 100 8.25 -6.31 15.11
C ILE A 100 9.34 -7.27 15.59
N ALA A 101 8.96 -8.41 16.19
CA ALA A 101 9.92 -9.41 16.67
C ALA A 101 10.81 -9.94 15.53
N VAL A 102 10.25 -10.17 14.32
CA VAL A 102 11.03 -10.56 13.14
C VAL A 102 11.98 -9.46 12.70
N LEU A 103 11.52 -8.21 12.65
CA LEU A 103 12.36 -7.07 12.26
C LEU A 103 13.54 -6.87 13.23
N GLU A 104 13.32 -7.08 14.53
CA GLU A 104 14.35 -7.04 15.56
C GLU A 104 15.32 -8.22 15.48
N GLN A 105 14.81 -9.44 15.29
CA GLN A 105 15.61 -10.65 15.15
C GLN A 105 16.64 -10.54 14.01
N PHE A 106 16.27 -9.89 12.92
CA PHE A 106 17.14 -9.63 11.77
C PHE A 106 17.72 -8.20 11.76
N SER A 107 17.92 -7.58 12.94
CA SER A 107 18.49 -6.23 13.06
C SER A 107 19.86 -6.07 12.39
N HIS A 108 20.65 -7.13 12.31
CA HIS A 108 21.96 -7.18 11.68
C HIS A 108 21.95 -7.16 10.15
N LEU A 109 20.78 -7.31 9.52
CA LEU A 109 20.61 -7.25 8.06
C LEU A 109 19.94 -5.96 7.63
N PRO A 110 20.39 -5.32 6.54
CA PRO A 110 19.65 -4.24 5.94
C PRO A 110 18.27 -4.74 5.46
N LYS A 111 17.26 -3.92 5.66
CA LYS A 111 15.87 -4.21 5.29
C LYS A 111 15.33 -3.11 4.39
N ALA A 112 14.60 -3.47 3.37
CA ALA A 112 13.92 -2.55 2.47
C ALA A 112 12.45 -2.93 2.28
N ILE A 113 11.66 -1.96 1.86
CA ILE A 113 10.26 -2.16 1.45
C ILE A 113 10.14 -1.91 -0.05
N LEU A 114 9.45 -2.80 -0.75
CA LEU A 114 8.98 -2.61 -2.12
C LEU A 114 7.46 -2.82 -2.16
N THR A 115 6.70 -1.77 -2.37
CA THR A 115 5.23 -1.80 -2.33
C THR A 115 4.60 -1.11 -3.53
N ASN A 116 3.41 -1.55 -3.95
CA ASN A 116 2.58 -0.84 -4.94
C ASN A 116 1.78 0.33 -4.33
N LYS A 117 1.85 0.50 -3.00
CA LYS A 117 1.29 1.66 -2.29
C LYS A 117 2.08 2.92 -2.65
N PRO A 118 1.42 4.09 -2.84
CA PRO A 118 2.13 5.36 -3.02
C PRO A 118 3.08 5.67 -1.85
N LEU A 119 4.28 6.15 -2.16
CA LEU A 119 5.34 6.38 -1.19
C LEU A 119 4.93 7.29 0.00
N PRO A 120 4.22 8.42 -0.21
CA PRO A 120 3.80 9.26 0.90
C PRO A 120 2.94 8.52 1.94
N HIS A 121 2.02 7.65 1.48
CA HIS A 121 1.19 6.83 2.36
C HIS A 121 2.01 5.78 3.11
N ALA A 122 2.91 5.10 2.40
CA ALA A 122 3.80 4.11 3.01
C ALA A 122 4.66 4.75 4.12
N LEU A 123 5.26 5.90 3.85
CA LEU A 123 6.08 6.61 4.84
C LEU A 123 5.27 7.10 6.03
N LYS A 124 4.07 7.66 5.82
CA LYS A 124 3.19 8.10 6.91
C LYS A 124 2.80 6.94 7.82
N ILE A 125 2.45 5.79 7.24
CA ILE A 125 2.09 4.59 8.01
C ILE A 125 3.29 4.08 8.81
N LEU A 126 4.45 3.95 8.18
CA LEU A 126 5.67 3.48 8.84
C LEU A 126 6.09 4.40 9.99
N ASP A 127 5.97 5.71 9.81
CA ASP A 127 6.27 6.70 10.84
C ASP A 127 5.26 6.59 12.01
N GLY A 128 3.97 6.56 11.71
CA GLY A 128 2.91 6.45 12.72
C GLY A 128 2.92 5.14 13.51
N LEU A 129 3.43 4.05 12.93
CA LEU A 129 3.61 2.75 13.58
C LEU A 129 5.00 2.59 14.23
N ALA A 130 5.85 3.62 14.23
CA ALA A 130 7.24 3.59 14.69
C ALA A 130 8.07 2.47 14.02
N MET A 131 7.80 2.19 12.74
CA MET A 131 8.46 1.13 11.98
C MET A 131 9.50 1.65 10.99
N LYS A 132 9.55 2.97 10.75
CA LYS A 132 10.38 3.57 9.70
C LYS A 132 11.86 3.25 9.84
N ASP A 133 12.39 3.28 11.05
CA ASP A 133 13.82 3.10 11.33
C ASP A 133 14.32 1.66 11.14
N TYR A 134 13.42 0.70 10.97
CA TYR A 134 13.81 -0.66 10.59
C TYR A 134 14.28 -0.78 9.14
N PHE A 135 13.97 0.20 8.26
CA PHE A 135 14.17 0.09 6.84
C PHE A 135 15.16 1.13 6.30
N VAL A 136 16.18 0.66 5.64
CA VAL A 136 17.19 1.53 4.99
C VAL A 136 16.67 2.14 3.69
N ARG A 137 15.61 1.56 3.11
CA ARG A 137 14.99 2.04 1.87
C ARG A 137 13.52 1.63 1.78
N VAL A 138 12.69 2.53 1.25
CA VAL A 138 11.29 2.27 0.90
C VAL A 138 11.08 2.73 -0.54
N LEU A 139 10.57 1.84 -1.39
CA LEU A 139 10.11 2.17 -2.75
C LEU A 139 8.59 1.98 -2.83
N GLY A 140 7.90 3.07 -3.18
CA GLY A 140 6.46 3.10 -3.38
C GLY A 140 6.07 2.95 -4.85
N GLY A 141 4.82 2.60 -5.12
CA GLY A 141 4.30 2.33 -6.46
C GLY A 141 4.07 3.57 -7.34
N ASP A 142 4.41 4.76 -6.86
CA ASP A 142 4.41 6.03 -7.57
C ASP A 142 5.82 6.51 -7.94
N GLY A 143 6.84 5.68 -7.72
CA GLY A 143 8.21 5.92 -8.13
C GLY A 143 8.43 5.78 -9.65
N PRO A 144 9.65 6.07 -10.12
CA PRO A 144 9.99 6.00 -11.55
C PRO A 144 10.11 4.57 -12.10
N HIS A 145 10.09 3.56 -11.24
CA HIS A 145 10.17 2.15 -11.62
C HIS A 145 8.77 1.57 -11.89
N ALA A 146 8.72 0.51 -12.69
CA ALA A 146 7.48 -0.22 -12.92
C ALA A 146 6.96 -0.87 -11.61
N LYS A 147 5.63 -0.94 -11.47
CA LYS A 147 4.99 -1.58 -10.31
C LYS A 147 5.23 -3.09 -10.29
N LYS A 148 5.18 -3.69 -9.11
CA LYS A 148 5.12 -5.15 -8.99
C LYS A 148 3.93 -5.71 -9.82
N PRO A 149 4.11 -6.83 -10.53
CA PRO A 149 5.17 -7.84 -10.41
C PRO A 149 6.44 -7.57 -11.23
N ASP A 150 6.61 -6.41 -11.87
CA ASP A 150 7.83 -6.09 -12.60
C ASP A 150 9.02 -6.10 -11.63
N PRO A 151 10.16 -6.73 -12.00
CA PRO A 151 11.33 -6.83 -11.15
C PRO A 151 12.15 -5.55 -11.01
N GLU A 152 11.85 -4.49 -11.76
CA GLU A 152 12.66 -3.27 -11.83
C GLU A 152 12.89 -2.64 -10.44
N GLY A 153 11.84 -2.51 -9.62
CA GLY A 153 11.95 -1.97 -8.26
C GLY A 153 12.86 -2.82 -7.37
N LEU A 154 12.80 -4.15 -7.49
CA LEU A 154 13.68 -5.05 -6.74
C LEU A 154 15.14 -4.91 -7.19
N ILE A 155 15.38 -4.83 -8.50
CA ILE A 155 16.72 -4.62 -9.07
C ILE A 155 17.30 -3.29 -8.58
N GLN A 156 16.48 -2.23 -8.53
CA GLN A 156 16.90 -0.92 -8.03
C GLN A 156 17.32 -0.98 -6.55
N ILE A 157 16.55 -1.67 -5.69
CA ILE A 157 16.91 -1.86 -4.28
C ILE A 157 18.24 -2.61 -4.16
N MET A 158 18.38 -3.73 -4.85
CA MET A 158 19.58 -4.57 -4.80
C MET A 158 20.83 -3.84 -5.29
N SER A 159 20.70 -2.98 -6.29
CA SER A 159 21.82 -2.21 -6.84
C SER A 159 22.29 -1.10 -5.92
N ALA A 160 21.37 -0.51 -5.15
CA ALA A 160 21.67 0.59 -4.23
C ALA A 160 22.28 0.13 -2.89
N LEU A 161 22.18 -1.16 -2.56
CA LEU A 161 22.60 -1.73 -1.27
C LEU A 161 23.73 -2.78 -1.42
N LYS A 162 24.47 -2.71 -2.53
CA LYS A 162 25.67 -3.53 -2.78
C LYS A 162 26.86 -3.01 -2.00
#